data_94551d878874c6b5ad363b6babc5a23f
#
_entry.id   94551d878874c6b5ad363b6babc5a23f
#
_cell.length_a   1.000
_cell.length_b   1.000
_cell.length_c   1.000
_cell.angle_alpha   90.00
_cell.angle_beta   90.00
_cell.angle_gamma   90.00
#
_symmetry.space_group_name_H-M   'P 1'
#
loop_
_entity.id
_entity.type
_entity.pdbx_description
1 polymer ?
#
loop_
_entity_poly.entity_id
_entity_poly.type
_entity_poly.pdbx_seq_one_letter_code
_entity_poly.pdbx_strand_id
1 'polypeptide(L)'
;MIEIKSKKECCGCTACSSICPKKCIDMKEDNEGFIYPNVNVIECIDCKLCEQVCPMTKKRENEKGIPESILARDVRDKVLLTGTSGSVFTSIMEYVLQKDGVVYGVIVDEEKVVKHIRVDSQNDNRISKIP
;
A
#
# COMPACT_ATOMS: atom_id res chain seq x y z
N MET A 1 -1.41 -12.08 19.72
CA MET A 1 -1.29 -12.34 18.26
C MET A 1 -2.53 -11.82 17.55
N ILE A 2 -2.42 -11.46 16.25
CA ILE A 2 -3.57 -10.98 15.49
C ILE A 2 -4.65 -12.07 15.37
N GLU A 3 -5.89 -11.71 15.70
CA GLU A 3 -7.06 -12.58 15.59
C GLU A 3 -8.16 -11.80 14.88
N ILE A 4 -8.74 -12.38 13.84
CA ILE A 4 -9.83 -11.81 13.07
C ILE A 4 -11.13 -12.46 13.51
N LYS A 5 -11.92 -11.77 14.32
CA LYS A 5 -13.22 -12.26 14.81
C LYS A 5 -14.32 -12.21 13.75
N SER A 6 -14.20 -11.26 12.84
CA SER A 6 -15.10 -11.09 11.70
C SER A 6 -14.31 -10.71 10.47
N LYS A 7 -14.65 -11.26 9.30
CA LYS A 7 -14.04 -10.93 8.02
C LYS A 7 -14.05 -9.41 7.72
N LYS A 8 -15.04 -8.68 8.22
CA LYS A 8 -15.15 -7.21 8.09
C LYS A 8 -14.04 -6.44 8.82
N GLU A 9 -13.34 -7.09 9.75
CA GLU A 9 -12.24 -6.50 10.53
C GLU A 9 -10.87 -6.67 9.86
N CYS A 10 -10.83 -7.20 8.63
CA CYS A 10 -9.60 -7.37 7.87
C CYS A 10 -9.76 -6.81 6.47
N CYS A 11 -8.79 -6.00 6.05
CA CYS A 11 -8.72 -5.47 4.68
C CYS A 11 -7.70 -6.20 3.79
N GLY A 12 -7.16 -7.33 4.22
CA GLY A 12 -6.23 -8.16 3.43
C GLY A 12 -4.88 -7.48 3.13
N CYS A 13 -4.49 -6.44 3.86
CA CYS A 13 -3.31 -5.61 3.55
C CYS A 13 -1.94 -6.28 3.77
N THR A 14 -1.89 -7.50 4.28
CA THR A 14 -0.67 -8.30 4.54
C THR A 14 0.31 -7.72 5.55
N ALA A 15 0.06 -6.55 6.13
CA ALA A 15 0.99 -5.88 7.05
C ALA A 15 1.39 -6.76 8.25
N CYS A 16 0.45 -7.53 8.80
CA CYS A 16 0.69 -8.44 9.92
C CYS A 16 1.64 -9.59 9.56
N SER A 17 1.53 -10.15 8.36
CA SER A 17 2.44 -11.18 7.84
C SER A 17 3.83 -10.60 7.58
N SER A 18 3.90 -9.42 6.95
CA SER A 18 5.15 -8.75 6.60
C SER A 18 5.98 -8.34 7.82
N ILE A 19 5.34 -7.89 8.92
CA ILE A 19 6.04 -7.46 10.14
C ILE A 19 6.49 -8.63 11.03
N CYS A 20 5.96 -9.84 10.82
CA CYS A 20 6.19 -10.97 11.71
C CYS A 20 7.65 -11.44 11.66
N PRO A 21 8.43 -11.30 12.76
CA PRO A 21 9.83 -11.71 12.77
C PRO A 21 10.01 -13.23 12.70
N LYS A 22 8.99 -13.98 13.11
CA LYS A 22 8.97 -15.46 13.04
C LYS A 22 8.38 -15.99 11.74
N LYS A 23 7.84 -15.11 10.88
CA LYS A 23 7.16 -15.50 9.64
C LYS A 23 6.07 -16.57 9.84
N CYS A 24 5.43 -16.56 11.01
CA CYS A 24 4.42 -17.53 11.40
C CYS A 24 2.98 -17.09 11.03
N ILE A 25 2.83 -16.11 10.14
CA ILE A 25 1.53 -15.63 9.66
C ILE A 25 1.48 -15.80 8.15
N ASP A 26 0.69 -16.76 7.70
CA ASP A 26 0.39 -16.98 6.30
C ASP A 26 -0.91 -16.27 5.93
N MET A 27 -0.96 -15.71 4.72
CA MET A 27 -2.20 -15.16 4.18
C MET A 27 -2.91 -16.24 3.39
N LYS A 28 -4.12 -16.63 3.85
CA LYS A 28 -4.94 -17.66 3.18
C LYS A 28 -6.15 -17.04 2.51
N GLU A 29 -6.38 -17.46 1.30
CA GLU A 29 -7.54 -17.08 0.50
C GLU A 29 -8.78 -17.83 0.99
N ASP A 30 -9.91 -17.16 1.03
CA ASP A 30 -11.22 -17.78 1.27
C ASP A 30 -11.93 -18.13 -0.05
N ASN A 31 -13.13 -18.67 0.05
CA ASN A 31 -13.92 -19.12 -1.11
C ASN A 31 -14.35 -17.98 -2.05
N GLU A 32 -14.23 -16.73 -1.62
CA GLU A 32 -14.58 -15.53 -2.38
C GLU A 32 -13.33 -14.84 -2.97
N GLY A 33 -12.12 -15.36 -2.70
CA GLY A 33 -10.87 -14.81 -3.18
C GLY A 33 -10.25 -13.74 -2.28
N PHE A 34 -10.80 -13.50 -1.09
CA PHE A 34 -10.22 -12.57 -0.13
C PHE A 34 -9.19 -13.25 0.76
N ILE A 35 -8.09 -12.54 1.04
CA ILE A 35 -6.99 -13.08 1.86
C ILE A 35 -7.09 -12.65 3.31
N TYR A 36 -6.86 -13.59 4.21
CA TYR A 36 -6.91 -13.39 5.67
C TYR A 36 -5.69 -14.01 6.36
N PRO A 37 -5.21 -13.42 7.48
CA PRO A 37 -4.09 -13.97 8.21
C PRO A 37 -4.46 -15.29 8.91
N ASN A 38 -3.61 -16.29 8.73
CA ASN A 38 -3.65 -17.56 9.45
C ASN A 38 -2.35 -17.71 10.25
N VAL A 39 -2.46 -17.72 11.58
CA VAL A 39 -1.31 -17.71 12.47
C VAL A 39 -0.95 -19.12 12.90
N ASN A 40 0.31 -19.54 12.68
CA ASN A 40 0.87 -20.72 13.32
C ASN A 40 1.17 -20.41 14.79
N VAL A 41 0.28 -20.83 15.68
CA VAL A 41 0.33 -20.53 17.11
C VAL A 41 1.58 -21.15 17.78
N ILE A 42 2.06 -22.30 17.29
CA ILE A 42 3.21 -23.01 17.88
C ILE A 42 4.49 -22.19 17.70
N GLU A 43 4.64 -21.51 16.57
CA GLU A 43 5.83 -20.70 16.27
C GLU A 43 5.69 -19.24 16.76
N CYS A 44 4.50 -18.84 17.17
CA CYS A 44 4.21 -17.49 17.58
C CYS A 44 4.80 -17.17 18.97
N ILE A 45 5.64 -16.14 19.06
CA ILE A 45 6.23 -15.65 20.31
C ILE A 45 5.40 -14.57 21.00
N ASP A 46 4.21 -14.32 20.53
CA ASP A 46 3.24 -13.32 21.06
C ASP A 46 3.81 -11.90 21.25
N CYS A 47 4.68 -11.45 20.34
CA CYS A 47 5.33 -10.13 20.40
C CYS A 47 4.39 -8.93 20.12
N LYS A 48 3.14 -9.18 19.73
CA LYS A 48 2.10 -8.16 19.44
C LYS A 48 2.38 -7.20 18.27
N LEU A 49 3.48 -7.34 17.53
CA LEU A 49 3.80 -6.46 16.41
C LEU A 49 2.72 -6.47 15.32
N CYS A 50 2.14 -7.64 15.06
CA CYS A 50 1.06 -7.80 14.08
C CYS A 50 -0.22 -7.02 14.45
N GLU A 51 -0.52 -6.89 15.73
CA GLU A 51 -1.64 -6.07 16.21
C GLU A 51 -1.32 -4.57 16.13
N GLN A 52 -0.08 -4.19 16.48
CA GLN A 52 0.37 -2.79 16.45
C GLN A 52 0.40 -2.20 15.03
N VAL A 53 0.75 -3.01 14.02
CA VAL A 53 0.83 -2.57 12.63
C VAL A 53 -0.54 -2.57 11.93
N CYS A 54 -1.52 -3.29 12.47
CA CYS A 54 -2.82 -3.46 11.82
C CYS A 54 -3.62 -2.15 11.76
N PRO A 55 -3.96 -1.65 10.56
CA PRO A 55 -4.71 -0.41 10.43
C PRO A 55 -6.16 -0.54 10.94
N MET A 56 -6.69 -1.76 11.01
CA MET A 56 -8.07 -2.01 11.43
C MET A 56 -8.25 -2.04 12.95
N THR A 57 -7.18 -2.34 13.71
CA THR A 57 -7.24 -2.36 15.18
C THR A 57 -7.09 -0.97 15.79
N LYS A 58 -6.50 -0.02 15.05
CA LYS A 58 -6.37 1.37 15.52
C LYS A 58 -7.70 2.10 15.33
N LYS A 59 -8.32 2.54 16.42
CA LYS A 59 -9.39 3.52 16.32
C LYS A 59 -8.81 4.78 15.68
N ARG A 60 -9.31 5.16 14.50
CA ARG A 60 -9.03 6.49 13.97
C ARG A 60 -9.60 7.49 14.96
N GLU A 61 -8.75 8.33 15.54
CA GLU A 61 -9.22 9.56 16.15
C GLU A 61 -9.87 10.35 15.01
N ASN A 62 -11.16 10.65 15.16
CA ASN A 62 -11.86 11.50 14.20
C ASN A 62 -11.13 12.85 14.20
N GLU A 63 -10.37 13.14 13.15
CA GLU A 63 -9.81 14.46 12.95
C GLU A 63 -10.99 15.44 12.94
N LYS A 64 -11.00 16.32 13.94
CA LYS A 64 -12.01 17.34 14.05
C LYS A 64 -11.74 18.41 13.00
N GLY A 65 -12.43 18.34 11.90
CA GLY A 65 -12.35 19.34 10.84
C GLY A 65 -12.98 18.85 9.53
N ILE A 66 -13.41 19.79 8.70
CA ILE A 66 -13.80 19.51 7.34
C ILE A 66 -12.50 19.48 6.53
N PRO A 67 -12.15 18.36 5.85
CA PRO A 67 -10.94 18.30 5.06
C PRO A 67 -11.05 19.31 3.89
N GLU A 68 -9.98 20.06 3.67
CA GLU A 68 -9.87 20.90 2.49
C GLU A 68 -9.64 20.01 1.27
N SER A 69 -10.48 20.17 0.26
CA SER A 69 -10.37 19.43 -1.00
C SER A 69 -9.85 20.35 -2.09
N ILE A 70 -8.74 19.94 -2.73
CA ILE A 70 -8.08 20.70 -3.77
C ILE A 70 -8.17 19.93 -5.09
N LEU A 71 -8.67 20.60 -6.14
CA LEU A 71 -8.58 20.11 -7.52
C LEU A 71 -7.29 20.64 -8.15
N ALA A 72 -6.41 19.75 -8.55
CA ALA A 72 -5.12 20.11 -9.13
C ALA A 72 -4.80 19.29 -10.38
N ARG A 73 -3.99 19.87 -11.28
CA ARG A 73 -3.41 19.19 -12.44
C ARG A 73 -2.00 19.69 -12.69
N ASP A 74 -1.17 18.88 -13.38
CA ASP A 74 0.12 19.33 -13.90
C ASP A 74 -0.14 20.39 -15.02
N VAL A 75 0.72 21.37 -15.11
CA VAL A 75 0.63 22.43 -16.14
C VAL A 75 1.35 22.07 -17.44
N ARG A 76 2.13 20.98 -17.43
CA ARG A 76 2.92 20.53 -18.58
C ARG A 76 2.08 19.58 -19.44
N ASP A 77 1.70 20.00 -20.64
CA ASP A 77 0.88 19.20 -21.56
C ASP A 77 1.45 17.80 -21.83
N LYS A 78 2.78 17.68 -21.97
CA LYS A 78 3.43 16.38 -22.17
C LYS A 78 3.19 15.42 -21.01
N VAL A 79 3.19 15.90 -19.78
CA VAL A 79 2.95 15.10 -18.57
C VAL A 79 1.47 14.71 -18.47
N LEU A 80 0.58 15.64 -18.80
CA LEU A 80 -0.88 15.39 -18.84
C LEU A 80 -1.27 14.32 -19.86
N LEU A 81 -0.63 14.33 -21.03
CA LEU A 81 -0.95 13.37 -22.11
C LEU A 81 -0.46 11.95 -21.82
N THR A 82 0.54 11.79 -20.97
CA THR A 82 1.13 10.48 -20.61
C THR A 82 0.66 9.95 -19.26
N GLY A 83 0.10 10.82 -18.42
CA GLY A 83 -0.37 10.46 -17.09
C GLY A 83 -1.87 10.20 -17.04
N THR A 84 -2.34 9.76 -15.88
CA THR A 84 -3.77 9.59 -15.60
C THR A 84 -4.32 10.79 -14.83
N SER A 85 -5.61 11.10 -15.03
CA SER A 85 -6.29 12.20 -14.35
C SER A 85 -5.52 13.53 -14.52
N GLY A 86 -5.25 14.26 -13.46
CA GLY A 86 -4.49 15.53 -13.49
C GLY A 86 -2.97 15.37 -13.42
N SER A 87 -2.42 14.15 -13.46
CA SER A 87 -0.98 13.83 -13.37
C SER A 87 -0.27 14.41 -12.14
N VAL A 88 -1.00 14.68 -11.07
CA VAL A 88 -0.45 15.22 -9.82
C VAL A 88 0.50 14.22 -9.17
N PHE A 89 0.19 12.92 -9.26
CA PHE A 89 1.09 11.88 -8.76
C PHE A 89 2.47 11.96 -9.43
N THR A 90 2.51 12.11 -10.75
CA THR A 90 3.76 12.25 -11.52
C THR A 90 4.57 13.46 -11.06
N SER A 91 3.91 14.61 -10.84
CA SER A 91 4.58 15.83 -10.35
C SER A 91 5.19 15.64 -8.96
N ILE A 92 4.46 14.99 -8.04
CA ILE A 92 4.94 14.68 -6.70
C ILE A 92 6.09 13.68 -6.74
N MET A 93 5.96 12.63 -7.55
CA MET A 93 6.98 11.61 -7.75
C MET A 93 8.30 12.23 -8.24
N GLU A 94 8.26 13.06 -9.29
CA GLU A 94 9.42 13.77 -9.81
C GLU A 94 10.08 14.62 -8.72
N TYR A 95 9.31 15.37 -7.96
CA TYR A 95 9.81 16.19 -6.86
C TYR A 95 10.52 15.36 -5.79
N VAL A 96 9.93 14.23 -5.37
CA VAL A 96 10.53 13.33 -4.37
C VAL A 96 11.83 12.72 -4.88
N LEU A 97 11.86 12.24 -6.14
CA LEU A 97 13.03 11.64 -6.74
C LEU A 97 14.17 12.66 -6.98
N GLN A 98 13.85 13.94 -7.25
CA GLN A 98 14.84 15.03 -7.33
C GLN A 98 15.51 15.31 -5.97
N LYS A 99 14.90 14.89 -4.87
CA LYS A 99 15.41 15.01 -3.50
C LYS A 99 16.05 13.71 -2.99
N ASP A 100 16.45 12.82 -3.90
CA ASP A 100 16.98 11.48 -3.56
C ASP A 100 16.02 10.66 -2.69
N GLY A 101 14.74 10.94 -2.79
CA GLY A 101 13.67 10.23 -2.08
C GLY A 101 13.28 8.92 -2.76
N VAL A 102 12.34 8.22 -2.13
CA VAL A 102 11.81 6.94 -2.61
C VAL A 102 10.31 7.06 -2.80
N VAL A 103 9.81 6.52 -3.91
CA VAL A 103 8.39 6.47 -4.22
C VAL A 103 7.94 5.03 -4.36
N TYR A 104 6.78 4.72 -3.79
CA TYR A 104 6.08 3.47 -4.03
C TYR A 104 4.85 3.74 -4.88
N GLY A 105 4.72 3.01 -5.97
CA GLY A 105 3.58 3.09 -6.88
C GLY A 105 3.02 1.71 -7.20
N VAL A 106 1.80 1.69 -7.74
CA VAL A 106 1.15 0.46 -8.20
C VAL A 106 1.31 0.37 -9.71
N ILE A 107 1.67 -0.79 -10.19
CA ILE A 107 1.69 -1.09 -11.63
C ILE A 107 0.88 -2.35 -11.91
N VAL A 108 0.45 -2.47 -13.16
CA VAL A 108 -0.02 -3.74 -13.73
C VAL A 108 1.10 -4.27 -14.62
N ASP A 109 1.61 -5.46 -14.32
CA ASP A 109 2.67 -6.06 -15.10
C ASP A 109 2.16 -6.71 -16.40
N GLU A 110 3.06 -7.33 -17.16
CA GLU A 110 2.73 -7.97 -18.43
C GLU A 110 1.81 -9.19 -18.26
N GLU A 111 1.85 -9.82 -17.09
CA GLU A 111 0.99 -10.97 -16.71
C GLU A 111 -0.37 -10.51 -16.15
N LYS A 112 -0.70 -9.23 -16.21
CA LYS A 112 -1.90 -8.62 -15.64
C LYS A 112 -1.97 -8.66 -14.11
N VAL A 113 -0.86 -8.86 -13.44
CA VAL A 113 -0.78 -8.85 -11.98
C VAL A 113 -0.56 -7.43 -11.46
N VAL A 114 -1.42 -7.01 -10.53
CA VAL A 114 -1.29 -5.72 -9.83
C VAL A 114 -0.26 -5.86 -8.71
N LYS A 115 0.75 -5.01 -8.71
CA LYS A 115 1.80 -5.04 -7.68
C LYS A 115 2.34 -3.67 -7.35
N HIS A 116 2.84 -3.53 -6.11
CA HIS A 116 3.59 -2.36 -5.70
C HIS A 116 5.04 -2.47 -6.16
N ILE A 117 5.57 -1.38 -6.66
CA ILE A 117 7.00 -1.25 -6.97
C ILE A 117 7.60 -0.10 -6.17
N ARG A 118 8.89 -0.24 -5.86
CA ARG A 118 9.74 0.81 -5.30
C ARG A 118 10.55 1.45 -6.43
N VAL A 119 10.57 2.76 -6.46
CA VAL A 119 11.34 3.58 -7.39
C VAL A 119 12.18 4.57 -6.59
N ASP A 120 13.47 4.65 -6.87
CA ASP A 120 14.45 5.54 -6.21
C ASP A 120 15.33 6.30 -7.20
N SER A 121 15.02 6.23 -8.49
CA SER A 121 15.74 6.93 -9.55
C SER A 121 14.78 7.44 -10.61
N GLN A 122 15.02 8.66 -11.11
CA GLN A 122 14.26 9.25 -12.23
C GLN A 122 14.44 8.49 -13.55
N ASN A 123 15.52 7.71 -13.67
CA ASN A 123 15.80 6.91 -14.85
C ASN A 123 15.19 5.52 -14.84
N ASP A 124 14.37 5.20 -13.81
CA ASP A 124 13.69 3.91 -13.74
C ASP A 124 12.59 3.82 -14.81
N ASN A 125 12.78 2.90 -15.76
CA ASN A 125 11.84 2.70 -16.87
C ASN A 125 10.44 2.24 -16.42
N ARG A 126 10.28 1.79 -15.17
CA ARG A 126 8.99 1.39 -14.60
C ARG A 126 8.12 2.58 -14.20
N ILE A 127 8.70 3.78 -14.13
CA ILE A 127 7.98 5.03 -13.82
C ILE A 127 6.79 5.23 -14.77
N SER A 128 7.00 5.00 -16.06
CA SER A 128 5.96 5.15 -17.08
C SER A 128 4.81 4.15 -16.97
N LYS A 129 4.96 3.10 -16.15
CA LYS A 129 3.93 2.09 -15.89
C LYS A 129 3.09 2.40 -14.65
N ILE A 130 3.45 3.42 -13.88
CA ILE A 130 2.67 3.90 -12.74
C ILE A 130 1.61 4.87 -13.27
N PRO A 131 0.32 4.58 -13.06
CA PRO A 131 -0.79 5.39 -13.60
C PRO A 131 -0.82 6.81 -13.06
#